data_52afacfc6cf9a22a6cb68ec09962723b
#
_entry.id   52afacfc6cf9a22a6cb68ec09962723b
#
_cell.length_a   1.000
_cell.length_b   1.000
_cell.length_c   1.000
_cell.angle_alpha   90.00
_cell.angle_beta   90.00
_cell.angle_gamma   90.00
#
_symmetry.space_group_name_H-M   'P 1'
#
loop_
_entity.id
_entity.type
_entity.pdbx_description
1 polymer ?
#
loop_
_entity_poly.entity_id
_entity_poly.type
_entity_poly.pdbx_seq_one_letter_code
_entity_poly.pdbx_strand_id
1 'polypeptide(L)'
;GLEKAFFDPDPQYVTLVINLGWIAYNLMVLGAAMSVAVEEKEAHRFPRVGLNLPIVLETGDGMRHNVRTVEYSQKELRVRALDTAFTMPAAGERVAFEFAEEAGPVRFEGTVIENGEGWTDIAVDLPDMACERRWNSVTFSRRGMWAMNPEGTVDDRFLTGFLMLGRHALYGYRSMIEFLPGRVLPAVRDAVLSMLPRQPVARKS
;
A
#
# COMPACT_ATOMS: atom_id res chain seq x y z
N GLY A 1 -28.16 -37.56 -11.58
CA GLY A 1 -26.70 -37.57 -11.78
C GLY A 1 -25.90 -37.05 -10.59
N LEU A 2 -26.22 -35.88 -10.05
CA LEU A 2 -25.51 -35.25 -8.94
C LEU A 2 -25.70 -35.98 -7.59
N GLU A 3 -26.88 -36.52 -7.30
CA GLU A 3 -27.12 -37.29 -6.07
C GLU A 3 -26.23 -38.52 -5.96
N LYS A 4 -26.03 -39.27 -7.05
CA LYS A 4 -25.17 -40.46 -7.05
C LYS A 4 -23.70 -40.14 -6.83
N ALA A 5 -23.25 -38.97 -7.28
CA ALA A 5 -21.85 -38.53 -7.09
C ALA A 5 -21.53 -38.14 -5.63
N PHE A 6 -22.54 -37.74 -4.87
CA PHE A 6 -22.36 -37.35 -3.46
C PHE A 6 -22.62 -38.49 -2.46
N PHE A 7 -23.47 -39.46 -2.80
CA PHE A 7 -23.91 -40.49 -1.85
C PHE A 7 -23.28 -41.89 -2.08
N ASP A 8 -22.68 -42.13 -3.25
CA ASP A 8 -21.90 -43.36 -3.52
C ASP A 8 -20.75 -43.02 -4.49
N PRO A 9 -19.80 -42.19 -4.03
CA PRO A 9 -18.72 -41.72 -4.88
C PRO A 9 -17.71 -42.84 -5.12
N ASP A 10 -17.51 -43.21 -6.39
CA ASP A 10 -16.36 -44.03 -6.79
C ASP A 10 -15.10 -43.39 -6.17
N PRO A 11 -14.26 -44.17 -5.43
CA PRO A 11 -13.04 -43.67 -4.80
C PRO A 11 -12.11 -42.90 -5.78
N GLN A 12 -12.11 -43.28 -7.06
CA GLN A 12 -11.34 -42.59 -8.09
C GLN A 12 -11.89 -41.18 -8.38
N TYR A 13 -13.22 -41.02 -8.36
CA TYR A 13 -13.85 -39.72 -8.56
C TYR A 13 -13.58 -38.75 -7.39
N VAL A 14 -13.66 -39.26 -6.16
CA VAL A 14 -13.32 -38.44 -4.96
C VAL A 14 -11.87 -37.98 -5.02
N THR A 15 -10.97 -38.88 -5.35
CA THR A 15 -9.54 -38.52 -5.49
C THR A 15 -9.32 -37.51 -6.60
N LEU A 16 -10.00 -37.64 -7.74
CA LEU A 16 -9.91 -36.67 -8.83
C LEU A 16 -10.39 -35.28 -8.40
N VAL A 17 -11.52 -35.18 -7.71
CA VAL A 17 -12.10 -33.93 -7.23
C VAL A 17 -11.16 -33.24 -6.20
N ILE A 18 -10.60 -34.01 -5.26
CA ILE A 18 -9.64 -33.50 -4.28
C ILE A 18 -8.38 -32.97 -4.98
N ASN A 19 -7.83 -33.74 -5.93
CA ASN A 19 -6.64 -33.32 -6.67
C ASN A 19 -6.92 -32.07 -7.51
N LEU A 20 -8.07 -31.97 -8.16
CA LEU A 20 -8.47 -30.78 -8.93
C LEU A 20 -8.60 -29.57 -8.01
N GLY A 21 -9.23 -29.71 -6.85
CA GLY A 21 -9.33 -28.66 -5.83
C GLY A 21 -7.96 -28.20 -5.34
N TRP A 22 -7.04 -29.15 -5.10
CA TRP A 22 -5.67 -28.86 -4.69
C TRP A 22 -4.88 -28.10 -5.77
N ILE A 23 -4.99 -28.53 -7.03
CA ILE A 23 -4.37 -27.85 -8.17
C ILE A 23 -4.91 -26.41 -8.31
N ALA A 24 -6.23 -26.24 -8.24
CA ALA A 24 -6.86 -24.93 -8.31
C ALA A 24 -6.40 -24.00 -7.19
N TYR A 25 -6.30 -24.52 -5.95
CA TYR A 25 -5.77 -23.78 -4.81
C TYR A 25 -4.31 -23.35 -5.04
N ASN A 26 -3.43 -24.27 -5.46
CA ASN A 26 -2.03 -23.96 -5.72
C ASN A 26 -1.86 -22.92 -6.84
N LEU A 27 -2.65 -23.02 -7.91
CA LEU A 27 -2.66 -22.00 -8.97
C LEU A 27 -3.09 -20.64 -8.42
N MET A 28 -4.12 -20.58 -7.60
CA MET A 28 -4.58 -19.33 -7.00
C MET A 28 -3.51 -18.69 -6.11
N VAL A 29 -2.82 -19.47 -5.27
CA VAL A 29 -1.71 -18.99 -4.43
C VAL A 29 -0.55 -18.50 -5.28
N LEU A 30 -0.18 -19.23 -6.33
CA LEU A 30 0.88 -18.84 -7.24
C LEU A 30 0.56 -17.52 -7.95
N GLY A 31 -0.66 -17.37 -8.46
CA GLY A 31 -1.10 -16.15 -9.12
C GLY A 31 -1.12 -14.95 -8.16
N ALA A 32 -1.54 -15.15 -6.91
CA ALA A 32 -1.51 -14.11 -5.89
C ALA A 32 -0.05 -13.69 -5.55
N ALA A 33 0.86 -14.66 -5.40
CA ALA A 33 2.28 -14.38 -5.17
C ALA A 33 2.91 -13.59 -6.34
N MET A 34 2.54 -13.91 -7.57
CA MET A 34 2.97 -13.17 -8.75
C MET A 34 2.42 -11.74 -8.77
N SER A 35 1.17 -11.52 -8.35
CA SER A 35 0.59 -10.18 -8.22
C SER A 35 1.42 -9.32 -7.27
N VAL A 36 1.78 -9.85 -6.09
CA VAL A 36 2.61 -9.15 -5.10
C VAL A 36 4.00 -8.82 -5.67
N ALA A 37 4.64 -9.78 -6.36
CA ALA A 37 5.95 -9.57 -6.96
C ALA A 37 5.97 -8.50 -8.07
N VAL A 38 4.86 -8.32 -8.79
CA VAL A 38 4.70 -7.25 -9.79
C VAL A 38 4.44 -5.91 -9.11
N GLU A 39 3.61 -5.90 -8.06
CA GLU A 39 3.28 -4.70 -7.30
C GLU A 39 4.50 -4.11 -6.60
N GLU A 40 5.41 -4.95 -6.06
CA GLU A 40 6.69 -4.48 -5.50
C GLU A 40 7.57 -3.76 -6.53
N LYS A 41 7.50 -4.11 -7.80
CA LYS A 41 8.24 -3.43 -8.87
C LYS A 41 7.69 -2.04 -9.20
N GLU A 42 6.40 -1.84 -9.03
CA GLU A 42 5.73 -0.56 -9.29
C GLU A 42 5.70 0.34 -8.05
N ALA A 43 5.69 -0.26 -6.87
CA ALA A 43 5.67 0.45 -5.60
C ALA A 43 7.08 0.78 -5.09
N HIS A 44 7.79 1.69 -5.77
CA HIS A 44 8.93 2.37 -5.15
C HIS A 44 8.50 3.34 -4.03
N ARG A 45 7.23 3.38 -3.68
CA ARG A 45 6.71 4.16 -2.56
C ARG A 45 6.50 3.24 -1.36
N PHE A 46 7.18 3.57 -0.27
CA PHE A 46 6.94 2.92 1.02
C PHE A 46 5.45 3.02 1.40
N PRO A 47 4.86 1.95 1.98
CA PRO A 47 3.47 1.98 2.41
C PRO A 47 3.25 3.17 3.34
N ARG A 48 2.19 3.92 3.09
CA ARG A 48 1.80 5.08 3.90
C ARG A 48 0.76 4.68 4.94
N VAL A 49 0.93 5.19 6.14
CA VAL A 49 0.04 4.98 7.27
C VAL A 49 -0.57 6.31 7.68
N GLY A 50 -1.89 6.32 7.91
CA GLY A 50 -2.58 7.53 8.37
C GLY A 50 -2.10 7.97 9.76
N LEU A 51 -1.78 9.25 9.90
CA LEU A 51 -1.34 9.84 11.15
C LEU A 51 -1.91 11.26 11.27
N ASN A 52 -2.76 11.47 12.25
CA ASN A 52 -3.41 12.77 12.45
C ASN A 52 -2.88 13.45 13.70
N LEU A 53 -1.69 14.00 13.62
CA LEU A 53 -1.04 14.69 14.74
C LEU A 53 -0.79 16.17 14.41
N PRO A 54 -0.95 17.08 15.38
CA PRO A 54 -0.47 18.44 15.25
C PRO A 54 1.06 18.45 15.32
N ILE A 55 1.69 19.16 14.40
CA ILE A 55 3.14 19.39 14.38
C ILE A 55 3.40 20.86 14.05
N VAL A 56 4.60 21.32 14.37
CA VAL A 56 5.07 22.64 14.00
C VAL A 56 6.01 22.50 12.80
N LEU A 57 5.67 23.13 11.69
CA LEU A 57 6.50 23.23 10.50
C LEU A 57 7.24 24.55 10.51
N GLU A 58 8.55 24.54 10.35
CA GLU A 58 9.41 25.70 10.21
C GLU A 58 9.91 25.77 8.76
N THR A 59 9.60 26.86 8.11
CA THR A 59 9.98 27.14 6.72
C THR A 59 11.40 27.72 6.65
N GLY A 60 12.00 27.77 5.46
CA GLY A 60 13.38 28.23 5.26
C GLY A 60 13.62 29.67 5.69
N ASP A 61 12.59 30.50 5.80
CA ASP A 61 12.62 31.87 6.35
C ASP A 61 12.55 31.94 7.90
N GLY A 62 12.48 30.77 8.57
CA GLY A 62 12.40 30.64 10.02
C GLY A 62 11.01 30.86 10.60
N MET A 63 9.97 30.99 9.76
CA MET A 63 8.59 31.09 10.24
C MET A 63 8.06 29.74 10.69
N ARG A 64 7.31 29.75 11.78
CA ARG A 64 6.76 28.54 12.40
C ARG A 64 5.25 28.48 12.22
N HIS A 65 4.77 27.41 11.64
CA HIS A 65 3.35 27.20 11.31
C HIS A 65 2.83 25.91 11.93
N ASN A 66 1.64 25.97 12.48
CA ASN A 66 0.96 24.78 12.96
C ASN A 66 0.32 24.06 11.75
N VAL A 67 0.74 22.83 11.55
CA VAL A 67 0.21 21.95 10.50
C VAL A 67 -0.22 20.62 11.11
N ARG A 68 -0.92 19.80 10.34
CA ARG A 68 -1.36 18.51 10.78
C ARG A 68 -0.83 17.44 9.84
N THR A 69 -0.31 16.35 10.41
CA THR A 69 0.07 15.19 9.60
C THR A 69 -1.17 14.50 9.05
N VAL A 70 -1.08 13.95 7.85
CA VAL A 70 -2.14 13.18 7.20
C VAL A 70 -1.72 11.73 7.09
N GLU A 71 -0.55 11.51 6.52
CA GLU A 71 0.05 10.20 6.27
C GLU A 71 1.56 10.28 6.46
N TYR A 72 2.17 9.16 6.77
CA TYR A 72 3.62 9.04 6.81
C TYR A 72 4.06 7.67 6.28
N SER A 73 5.31 7.61 5.88
CA SER A 73 6.00 6.38 5.52
C SER A 73 7.37 6.31 6.20
N GLN A 74 8.21 5.35 5.82
CA GLN A 74 9.57 5.25 6.36
C GLN A 74 10.43 6.49 6.08
N LYS A 75 10.16 7.22 4.98
CA LYS A 75 10.98 8.36 4.53
C LYS A 75 10.18 9.57 4.10
N GLU A 76 8.88 9.53 4.18
CA GLU A 76 8.01 10.61 3.71
C GLU A 76 6.97 10.96 4.76
N LEU A 77 6.60 12.23 4.80
CA LEU A 77 5.55 12.77 5.65
C LEU A 77 4.62 13.63 4.80
N ARG A 78 3.33 13.36 4.84
CA ARG A 78 2.31 14.22 4.27
C ARG A 78 1.70 15.09 5.34
N VAL A 79 1.68 16.38 5.11
CA VAL A 79 1.11 17.37 6.03
C VAL A 79 0.04 18.20 5.35
N ARG A 80 -0.87 18.75 6.16
CA ARG A 80 -1.92 19.68 5.73
C ARG A 80 -1.84 20.95 6.58
N ALA A 81 -1.99 22.11 5.94
CA ALA A 81 -2.14 23.36 6.65
C ALA A 81 -3.42 23.35 7.49
N LEU A 82 -3.34 23.92 8.70
CA LEU A 82 -4.51 24.20 9.53
C LEU A 82 -5.11 25.55 9.21
N ASP A 83 -4.26 26.48 8.77
CA ASP A 83 -4.64 27.82 8.38
C ASP A 83 -4.68 27.95 6.86
N THR A 84 -5.82 28.38 6.32
CA THR A 84 -6.01 28.61 4.88
C THR A 84 -5.19 29.80 4.36
N ALA A 85 -4.74 30.69 5.23
CA ALA A 85 -3.88 31.81 4.87
C ALA A 85 -2.40 31.41 4.74
N PHE A 86 -2.02 30.23 5.25
CA PHE A 86 -0.65 29.73 5.15
C PHE A 86 -0.40 29.11 3.78
N THR A 87 0.55 29.67 3.05
CA THR A 87 1.03 29.09 1.79
C THR A 87 2.12 28.07 2.10
N MET A 88 1.88 26.82 1.69
CA MET A 88 2.86 25.74 1.86
C MET A 88 4.17 26.03 1.12
N PRO A 89 5.33 25.62 1.67
CA PRO A 89 6.63 25.79 1.03
C PRO A 89 6.67 25.15 -0.36
N ALA A 90 7.47 25.74 -1.25
CA ALA A 90 7.59 25.26 -2.63
C ALA A 90 8.33 23.89 -2.71
N ALA A 91 8.06 23.13 -3.76
CA ALA A 91 8.79 21.88 -4.03
C ALA A 91 10.31 22.17 -4.15
N GLY A 92 11.13 21.35 -3.50
CA GLY A 92 12.58 21.54 -3.38
C GLY A 92 13.02 22.40 -2.20
N GLU A 93 12.12 23.04 -1.48
CA GLU A 93 12.44 23.84 -0.30
C GLU A 93 12.76 22.95 0.90
N ARG A 94 13.79 23.35 1.70
CA ARG A 94 14.11 22.69 2.95
C ARG A 94 13.23 23.23 4.06
N VAL A 95 12.72 22.30 4.86
CA VAL A 95 11.85 22.58 6.00
C VAL A 95 12.31 21.79 7.21
N ALA A 96 12.00 22.29 8.40
CA ALA A 96 12.13 21.54 9.62
C ALA A 96 10.76 21.36 10.25
N PHE A 97 10.55 20.27 10.98
CA PHE A 97 9.29 20.02 11.65
C PHE A 97 9.49 19.34 12.99
N GLU A 98 8.60 19.63 13.92
CA GLU A 98 8.70 19.19 15.31
C GLU A 98 7.43 18.44 15.73
N PHE A 99 7.63 17.25 16.29
CA PHE A 99 6.59 16.50 16.99
C PHE A 99 6.64 16.82 18.48
N ALA A 100 5.49 17.05 19.08
CA ALA A 100 5.38 17.12 20.53
C ALA A 100 5.42 15.71 21.12
N GLU A 101 6.40 15.44 21.97
CA GLU A 101 6.54 14.21 22.75
C GLU A 101 6.56 14.53 24.25
N GLU A 102 6.25 13.52 25.10
CA GLU A 102 6.27 13.69 26.55
C GLU A 102 7.66 14.10 27.08
N ALA A 103 8.72 13.60 26.44
CA ALA A 103 10.11 13.90 26.80
C ALA A 103 10.61 15.25 26.24
N GLY A 104 9.81 15.97 25.47
CA GLY A 104 10.14 17.20 24.80
C GLY A 104 9.99 17.12 23.26
N PRO A 105 10.06 18.25 22.56
CA PRO A 105 9.87 18.27 21.12
C PRO A 105 10.99 17.52 20.39
N VAL A 106 10.60 16.72 19.42
CA VAL A 106 11.55 15.99 18.54
C VAL A 106 11.54 16.66 17.17
N ARG A 107 12.69 17.18 16.76
CA ARG A 107 12.89 17.91 15.50
C ARG A 107 13.47 17.00 14.42
N PHE A 108 12.93 17.14 13.22
CA PHE A 108 13.43 16.54 11.98
C PHE A 108 13.58 17.61 10.91
N GLU A 109 14.41 17.32 9.93
CA GLU A 109 14.56 18.12 8.72
C GLU A 109 14.08 17.30 7.51
N GLY A 110 13.73 18.01 6.45
CA GLY A 110 13.29 17.36 5.22
C GLY A 110 13.21 18.35 4.07
N THR A 111 12.91 17.80 2.90
CA THR A 111 12.75 18.57 1.66
C THR A 111 11.35 18.33 1.11
N VAL A 112 10.67 19.39 0.70
CA VAL A 112 9.37 19.31 0.06
C VAL A 112 9.51 18.61 -1.30
N ILE A 113 8.74 17.52 -1.51
CA ILE A 113 8.74 16.74 -2.76
C ILE A 113 7.69 17.30 -3.71
N GLU A 114 6.47 17.41 -3.22
CA GLU A 114 5.30 17.73 -4.03
C GLU A 114 4.26 18.47 -3.20
N ASN A 115 3.57 19.42 -3.83
CA ASN A 115 2.43 20.11 -3.27
C ASN A 115 1.16 19.72 -4.02
N GLY A 116 0.12 19.35 -3.29
CA GLY A 116 -1.22 19.15 -3.80
C GLY A 116 -2.19 20.18 -3.27
N GLU A 117 -3.45 19.98 -3.56
CA GLU A 117 -4.53 20.85 -3.11
C GLU A 117 -4.75 20.68 -1.59
N GLY A 118 -4.12 21.58 -0.80
CA GLY A 118 -4.20 21.59 0.66
C GLY A 118 -3.32 20.58 1.40
N TRP A 119 -2.34 19.97 0.74
CA TRP A 119 -1.36 19.08 1.36
C TRP A 119 0.03 19.22 0.74
N THR A 120 1.04 18.81 1.47
CA THR A 120 2.45 18.82 1.05
C THR A 120 3.12 17.52 1.46
N ASP A 121 3.86 16.90 0.55
CA ASP A 121 4.71 15.75 0.81
C ASP A 121 6.14 16.21 1.08
N ILE A 122 6.72 15.72 2.16
CA ILE A 122 8.07 16.07 2.65
C ILE A 122 8.89 14.78 2.68
N ALA A 123 10.03 14.75 1.98
CA ALA A 123 11.04 13.72 2.18
C ALA A 123 11.78 14.02 3.49
N VAL A 124 11.80 13.07 4.40
CA VAL A 124 12.44 13.22 5.72
C VAL A 124 13.92 12.89 5.59
N ASP A 125 14.78 13.79 6.04
CA ASP A 125 16.21 13.57 6.08
C ASP A 125 16.59 12.70 7.29
N LEU A 126 17.03 11.49 7.02
CA LEU A 126 17.44 10.50 8.02
C LEU A 126 18.93 10.17 7.81
N PRO A 127 19.84 11.03 8.26
CA PRO A 127 21.28 10.90 7.95
C PRO A 127 21.93 9.69 8.62
N ASP A 128 21.39 9.22 9.74
CA ASP A 128 21.95 8.12 10.50
C ASP A 128 20.88 7.21 11.13
N MET A 129 21.31 6.06 11.61
CA MET A 129 20.46 5.07 12.29
C MET A 129 19.81 5.60 13.58
N ALA A 130 20.40 6.59 14.24
CA ALA A 130 19.82 7.16 15.45
C ALA A 130 18.62 8.04 15.10
N CYS A 131 18.74 8.82 14.03
CA CYS A 131 17.67 9.63 13.49
C CYS A 131 16.52 8.74 12.96
N GLU A 132 16.84 7.66 12.24
CA GLU A 132 15.85 6.69 11.76
C GLU A 132 15.11 6.00 12.92
N ARG A 133 15.82 5.57 13.96
CA ARG A 133 15.18 5.00 15.17
C ARG A 133 14.25 6.01 15.84
N ARG A 134 14.66 7.27 15.91
CA ARG A 134 13.86 8.35 16.50
C ARG A 134 12.62 8.61 15.63
N TRP A 135 12.77 8.63 14.32
CA TRP A 135 11.66 8.73 13.38
C TRP A 135 10.65 7.59 13.58
N ASN A 136 11.13 6.34 13.59
CA ASN A 136 10.29 5.18 13.82
C ASN A 136 9.60 5.20 15.19
N SER A 137 10.27 5.72 16.23
CA SER A 137 9.68 5.86 17.57
C SER A 137 8.51 6.85 17.58
N VAL A 138 8.67 8.00 16.93
CA VAL A 138 7.64 9.05 16.89
C VAL A 138 6.46 8.67 15.99
N THR A 139 6.70 7.88 14.94
CA THR A 139 5.68 7.52 13.96
C THR A 139 5.07 6.15 14.24
N PHE A 140 5.83 5.07 14.17
CA PHE A 140 5.30 3.70 14.20
C PHE A 140 5.10 3.14 15.62
N SER A 141 5.87 3.61 16.61
CA SER A 141 5.83 3.05 17.97
C SER A 141 4.90 3.80 18.93
N ARG A 142 4.17 4.79 18.45
CA ARG A 142 3.24 5.57 19.26
C ARG A 142 2.06 4.73 19.72
N ARG A 143 1.71 4.82 21.01
CA ARG A 143 0.53 4.12 21.55
C ARG A 143 -0.73 4.56 20.82
N GLY A 144 -1.56 3.61 20.39
CA GLY A 144 -2.83 3.87 19.72
C GLY A 144 -2.74 4.14 18.23
N MET A 145 -1.54 4.18 17.61
CA MET A 145 -1.37 4.36 16.17
C MET A 145 -2.17 3.33 15.37
N TRP A 146 -2.08 2.07 15.76
CA TRP A 146 -2.77 0.97 15.08
C TRP A 146 -4.29 0.97 15.32
N ALA A 147 -4.75 1.61 16.42
CA ALA A 147 -6.18 1.78 16.70
C ALA A 147 -6.79 2.95 15.92
N MET A 148 -5.98 3.91 15.44
CA MET A 148 -6.44 5.06 14.67
C MET A 148 -6.59 4.77 13.18
N ASN A 149 -6.18 3.60 12.72
CA ASN A 149 -6.30 3.20 11.32
C ASN A 149 -7.42 2.14 11.17
N PRO A 150 -8.70 2.56 11.14
CA PRO A 150 -9.83 1.64 11.03
C PRO A 150 -9.90 0.92 9.68
N GLU A 151 -9.14 1.39 8.67
CA GLU A 151 -9.07 0.75 7.36
C GLU A 151 -8.31 -0.58 7.38
N GLY A 152 -7.60 -0.87 8.47
CA GLY A 152 -6.89 -2.14 8.67
C GLY A 152 -7.71 -3.27 9.29
N THR A 153 -9.01 -3.07 9.57
CA THR A 153 -9.89 -4.19 9.97
C THR A 153 -10.17 -5.03 8.73
N VAL A 154 -9.30 -6.00 8.50
CA VAL A 154 -9.56 -7.07 7.53
C VAL A 154 -10.93 -7.66 7.89
N ASP A 155 -11.88 -7.58 6.97
CA ASP A 155 -13.17 -8.27 7.15
C ASP A 155 -12.85 -9.77 7.15
N ASP A 156 -12.78 -10.36 8.36
CA ASP A 156 -12.42 -11.78 8.62
C ASP A 156 -13.43 -12.78 8.03
N ARG A 157 -14.24 -12.37 7.07
CA ARG A 157 -15.13 -13.26 6.36
C ARG A 157 -14.32 -14.11 5.38
N PHE A 158 -14.25 -15.40 5.65
CA PHE A 158 -13.54 -16.39 4.84
C PHE A 158 -13.84 -16.26 3.34
N LEU A 159 -15.12 -16.07 2.96
CA LEU A 159 -15.53 -15.89 1.57
C LEU A 159 -14.95 -14.62 0.93
N THR A 160 -14.92 -13.52 1.66
CA THR A 160 -14.35 -12.24 1.17
C THR A 160 -12.85 -12.38 0.96
N GLY A 161 -12.14 -13.00 1.91
CA GLY A 161 -10.71 -13.28 1.78
C GLY A 161 -10.39 -14.20 0.60
N PHE A 162 -11.21 -15.25 0.40
CA PHE A 162 -11.05 -16.17 -0.72
C PHE A 162 -11.29 -15.49 -2.07
N LEU A 163 -12.32 -14.66 -2.19
CA LEU A 163 -12.59 -13.88 -3.39
C LEU A 163 -11.50 -12.86 -3.70
N MET A 164 -10.97 -12.19 -2.66
CA MET A 164 -9.82 -11.28 -2.81
C MET A 164 -8.59 -12.04 -3.31
N LEU A 165 -8.28 -13.19 -2.73
CA LEU A 165 -7.17 -14.04 -3.18
C LEU A 165 -7.33 -14.45 -4.65
N GLY A 166 -8.53 -14.88 -5.05
CA GLY A 166 -8.84 -15.21 -6.44
C GLY A 166 -8.66 -14.03 -7.39
N ARG A 167 -9.08 -12.84 -6.97
CA ARG A 167 -8.89 -11.61 -7.74
C ARG A 167 -7.42 -11.25 -7.91
N HIS A 168 -6.62 -11.31 -6.84
CA HIS A 168 -5.17 -11.10 -6.91
C HIS A 168 -4.47 -12.14 -7.79
N ALA A 169 -4.89 -13.40 -7.73
CA ALA A 169 -4.38 -14.43 -8.62
C ALA A 169 -4.62 -14.10 -10.10
N LEU A 170 -5.82 -13.63 -10.45
CA LEU A 170 -6.15 -13.22 -11.82
C LEU A 170 -5.29 -12.03 -12.28
N TYR A 171 -5.01 -11.07 -11.40
CA TYR A 171 -4.11 -9.96 -11.71
C TYR A 171 -2.68 -10.43 -11.94
N GLY A 172 -2.17 -11.34 -11.10
CA GLY A 172 -0.84 -11.92 -11.27
C GLY A 172 -0.68 -12.65 -12.60
N TYR A 173 -1.66 -13.47 -12.99
CA TYR A 173 -1.65 -14.15 -14.29
C TYR A 173 -1.75 -13.18 -15.46
N ARG A 174 -2.58 -12.15 -15.34
CA ARG A 174 -2.65 -11.10 -16.36
C ARG A 174 -1.30 -10.43 -16.57
N SER A 175 -0.65 -10.00 -15.49
CA SER A 175 0.67 -9.35 -15.54
C SER A 175 1.71 -10.28 -16.16
N MET A 176 1.71 -11.58 -15.81
CA MET A 176 2.60 -12.56 -16.44
C MET A 176 2.40 -12.63 -17.95
N ILE A 177 1.15 -12.65 -18.43
CA ILE A 177 0.84 -12.73 -19.86
C ILE A 177 1.26 -11.46 -20.58
N GLU A 178 1.11 -10.29 -19.95
CA GLU A 178 1.56 -9.01 -20.48
C GLU A 178 3.10 -8.95 -20.61
N PHE A 179 3.83 -9.60 -19.70
CA PHE A 179 5.29 -9.69 -19.71
C PHE A 179 5.85 -10.80 -20.59
N LEU A 180 5.04 -11.75 -21.08
CA LEU A 180 5.51 -12.80 -21.99
C LEU A 180 6.03 -12.17 -23.28
N PRO A 181 7.33 -12.33 -23.62
CA PRO A 181 7.88 -11.80 -24.85
C PRO A 181 7.14 -12.40 -26.04
N GLY A 182 6.82 -11.59 -27.04
CA GLY A 182 5.93 -11.77 -28.17
C GLY A 182 6.05 -13.04 -29.07
N ARG A 183 6.45 -14.16 -28.50
CA ARG A 183 6.48 -15.48 -29.14
C ARG A 183 5.16 -16.28 -29.01
N VAL A 184 4.27 -15.86 -28.12
CA VAL A 184 2.92 -16.42 -28.07
C VAL A 184 2.09 -15.69 -29.11
N LEU A 185 1.37 -16.46 -29.95
CA LEU A 185 0.50 -15.91 -30.99
C LEU A 185 -0.28 -14.68 -30.47
N PRO A 186 -0.09 -13.50 -31.08
CA PRO A 186 -0.64 -12.24 -30.55
C PRO A 186 -2.16 -12.32 -30.32
N ALA A 187 -2.88 -13.03 -31.19
CA ALA A 187 -4.33 -13.23 -31.09
C ALA A 187 -4.74 -14.01 -29.84
N VAL A 188 -3.95 -15.00 -29.39
CA VAL A 188 -4.26 -15.79 -28.17
C VAL A 188 -3.99 -14.93 -26.94
N ARG A 189 -2.89 -14.17 -26.95
CA ARG A 189 -2.58 -13.22 -25.88
C ARG A 189 -3.70 -12.19 -25.70
N ASP A 190 -4.13 -11.56 -26.79
CA ASP A 190 -5.14 -10.50 -26.76
C ASP A 190 -6.52 -11.05 -26.35
N ALA A 191 -6.87 -12.25 -26.78
CA ALA A 191 -8.09 -12.93 -26.35
C ALA A 191 -8.07 -13.22 -24.84
N VAL A 192 -6.96 -13.77 -24.31
CA VAL A 192 -6.82 -14.07 -22.88
C VAL A 192 -6.80 -12.78 -22.05
N LEU A 193 -6.10 -11.75 -22.49
CA LEU A 193 -6.05 -10.45 -21.80
C LEU A 193 -7.42 -9.76 -21.75
N SER A 194 -8.27 -9.96 -22.78
CA SER A 194 -9.63 -9.39 -22.78
C SER A 194 -10.56 -10.04 -21.74
N MET A 195 -10.28 -11.29 -21.36
CA MET A 195 -11.06 -12.05 -20.38
C MET A 195 -10.63 -11.76 -18.93
N LEU A 196 -9.43 -11.23 -18.72
CA LEU A 196 -8.90 -10.99 -17.39
C LEU A 196 -9.20 -9.56 -16.91
N PRO A 197 -9.54 -9.37 -15.63
CA PRO A 197 -9.83 -8.06 -15.08
C PRO A 197 -8.57 -7.17 -15.12
N ARG A 198 -8.75 -5.90 -15.46
CA ARG A 198 -7.67 -4.90 -15.39
C ARG A 198 -7.46 -4.49 -13.95
N GLN A 199 -6.20 -4.28 -13.57
CA GLN A 199 -5.92 -3.66 -12.27
C GLN A 199 -6.59 -2.28 -12.21
N PRO A 200 -7.24 -1.94 -11.09
CA PRO A 200 -7.68 -0.58 -10.88
C PRO A 200 -6.43 0.29 -10.86
N VAL A 201 -6.35 1.23 -11.80
CA VAL A 201 -5.31 2.25 -11.78
C VAL A 201 -5.42 2.94 -10.42
N ALA A 202 -4.35 2.89 -9.62
CA ALA A 202 -4.30 3.64 -8.37
C ALA A 202 -4.64 5.10 -8.71
N ARG A 203 -5.81 5.56 -8.26
CA ARG A 203 -6.19 6.96 -8.42
C ARG A 203 -5.11 7.75 -7.71
N LYS A 204 -4.34 8.50 -8.48
CA LYS A 204 -3.49 9.56 -7.95
C LYS A 204 -4.44 10.52 -7.23
N SER A 205 -4.54 10.32 -5.93
CA SER A 205 -5.24 11.25 -5.04
C SER A 205 -4.24 12.27 -4.53
#